data_6439df9874edad259c069efba0e57320
#
_entry.id   6439df9874edad259c069efba0e57320
#
_cell.length_a   1.000
_cell.length_b   1.000
_cell.length_c   1.000
_cell.angle_alpha   90.00
_cell.angle_beta   90.00
_cell.angle_gamma   90.00
#
_symmetry.space_group_name_H-M   'P 1'
#
loop_
_entity.id
_entity.type
_entity.pdbx_description
1 polymer ?
#
loop_
_entity_poly.entity_id
_entity_poly.type
_entity_poly.pdbx_seq_one_letter_code
_entity_poly.pdbx_strand_id
1 'polypeptide(L)'
;MKKLFLIALPLVFFIACGKDTATNATLDLRLTDGPGSFEAVVIDVQGAEVHVNKDTANSAGWQPLAVRVGLYDVLKLNNGIDTLLGTTTLPLGDVSEIRLILGTNNSVKVGGVSFPLTVASADKSGLKLKFEKKLVAGVSYKVSLDFDAAKSIKEVKKGVEYKMKPILRLFTDAENGSIRGEVAGATCKTVVYAIQGTDTLTASFPSSVGSFVLQGLNTGTYRVSAVGESPCATKFVDNVKVEIGKATSMGKIQF
;
A
#
# COMPACT_ATOMS: atom_id res chain seq x y z
N MET A 1 -46.42 64.74 34.05
CA MET A 1 -46.33 63.31 33.77
C MET A 1 -45.34 63.10 32.62
N LYS A 2 -44.04 62.81 32.93
CA LYS A 2 -43.01 62.62 31.92
C LYS A 2 -42.92 61.13 31.59
N LYS A 3 -43.26 60.73 30.35
CA LYS A 3 -43.13 59.37 29.84
C LYS A 3 -41.69 59.15 29.40
N LEU A 4 -41.00 58.24 30.10
CA LEU A 4 -39.66 57.80 29.77
C LEU A 4 -39.75 56.67 28.72
N PHE A 5 -39.30 56.92 27.49
CA PHE A 5 -39.22 55.94 26.42
C PHE A 5 -37.88 55.19 26.56
N LEU A 6 -37.93 53.90 26.94
CA LEU A 6 -36.75 53.02 26.99
C LEU A 6 -36.54 52.47 25.59
N ILE A 7 -35.45 52.89 24.91
CA ILE A 7 -35.05 52.36 23.61
C ILE A 7 -34.18 51.11 23.91
N ALA A 8 -34.72 49.92 23.68
CA ALA A 8 -33.98 48.67 23.69
C ALA A 8 -33.15 48.55 22.42
N LEU A 9 -31.83 48.65 22.54
CA LEU A 9 -30.87 48.44 21.45
C LEU A 9 -30.64 46.92 21.28
N PRO A 10 -30.94 46.29 20.11
CA PRO A 10 -30.66 44.87 19.90
C PRO A 10 -29.16 44.66 19.76
N LEU A 11 -28.61 43.88 20.68
CA LEU A 11 -27.19 43.40 20.63
C LEU A 11 -27.08 42.33 19.55
N VAL A 12 -26.58 42.69 18.36
CA VAL A 12 -26.31 41.77 17.26
C VAL A 12 -25.01 41.05 17.57
N PHE A 13 -25.10 39.80 18.01
CA PHE A 13 -23.92 38.90 18.10
C PHE A 13 -23.50 38.50 16.70
N PHE A 14 -22.41 39.07 16.21
CA PHE A 14 -21.69 38.53 15.05
C PHE A 14 -20.95 37.26 15.51
N ILE A 15 -21.53 36.09 15.18
CA ILE A 15 -20.79 34.83 15.26
C ILE A 15 -19.77 34.86 14.12
N ALA A 16 -18.55 35.27 14.41
CA ALA A 16 -17.43 35.11 13.51
C ALA A 16 -17.16 33.62 13.37
N CYS A 17 -17.63 32.98 12.30
CA CYS A 17 -17.27 31.66 11.90
C CYS A 17 -15.81 31.75 11.44
N GLY A 18 -14.85 31.50 12.34
CA GLY A 18 -13.44 31.34 11.99
C GLY A 18 -13.33 30.15 11.04
N LYS A 19 -12.95 30.39 9.79
CA LYS A 19 -12.49 29.30 8.91
C LYS A 19 -11.18 28.82 9.53
N ASP A 20 -11.21 27.67 10.21
CA ASP A 20 -10.00 26.94 10.55
C ASP A 20 -9.32 26.56 9.23
N THR A 21 -8.34 27.35 8.82
CA THR A 21 -7.50 27.01 7.69
C THR A 21 -6.60 25.87 8.13
N ALA A 22 -6.83 24.68 7.58
CA ALA A 22 -5.95 23.54 7.81
C ALA A 22 -4.50 23.95 7.51
N THR A 23 -3.58 23.69 8.44
CA THR A 23 -2.16 24.03 8.32
C THR A 23 -1.31 22.79 8.09
N ASN A 24 -1.90 21.61 8.10
CA ASN A 24 -1.27 20.31 8.03
C ASN A 24 -1.94 19.43 6.97
N ALA A 25 -1.22 18.40 6.53
CA ALA A 25 -1.74 17.29 5.73
C ALA A 25 -1.79 16.01 6.60
N THR A 26 -2.62 15.05 6.21
CA THR A 26 -2.67 13.73 6.85
C THR A 26 -2.10 12.68 5.91
N LEU A 27 -1.34 11.72 6.44
CA LEU A 27 -0.81 10.59 5.70
C LEU A 27 -1.28 9.29 6.37
N ASP A 28 -2.01 8.47 5.61
CA ASP A 28 -2.41 7.11 5.98
C ASP A 28 -1.48 6.13 5.27
N LEU A 29 -0.65 5.41 6.05
CA LEU A 29 0.21 4.35 5.52
C LEU A 29 -0.51 3.01 5.67
N ARG A 30 -0.68 2.29 4.56
CA ARG A 30 -1.34 1.00 4.50
C ARG A 30 -0.37 -0.06 3.97
N LEU A 31 -0.50 -1.28 4.47
CA LEU A 31 0.29 -2.44 4.03
C LEU A 31 -0.59 -3.33 3.16
N THR A 32 -0.06 -3.75 2.03
CA THR A 32 -0.63 -4.77 1.14
C THR A 32 0.48 -5.68 0.63
N ASP A 33 0.15 -6.74 -0.08
CA ASP A 33 1.13 -7.69 -0.63
C ASP A 33 0.71 -8.22 -2.01
N GLY A 34 1.68 -8.59 -2.80
CA GLY A 34 1.51 -9.48 -3.94
C GLY A 34 1.53 -10.96 -3.52
N PRO A 35 1.02 -11.86 -4.36
CA PRO A 35 0.99 -13.29 -4.04
C PRO A 35 2.39 -13.90 -3.93
N GLY A 36 2.57 -14.77 -2.94
CA GLY A 36 3.74 -15.62 -2.77
C GLY A 36 3.35 -17.10 -2.70
N SER A 37 4.25 -17.99 -3.09
CA SER A 37 4.03 -19.45 -3.05
C SER A 37 4.24 -20.09 -1.67
N PHE A 38 4.18 -19.29 -0.62
CA PHE A 38 4.34 -19.72 0.77
C PHE A 38 2.96 -19.87 1.46
N GLU A 39 2.92 -20.58 2.58
CA GLU A 39 1.69 -20.72 3.39
C GLU A 39 1.42 -19.47 4.25
N ALA A 40 2.47 -18.83 4.75
CA ALA A 40 2.43 -17.55 5.44
C ALA A 40 3.78 -16.85 5.32
N VAL A 41 3.76 -15.53 5.29
CA VAL A 41 4.95 -14.67 5.40
C VAL A 41 4.65 -13.61 6.42
N VAL A 42 5.29 -13.72 7.58
CA VAL A 42 5.09 -12.82 8.70
C VAL A 42 6.25 -11.84 8.77
N ILE A 43 5.93 -10.55 8.73
CA ILE A 43 6.89 -9.47 8.95
C ILE A 43 6.64 -8.80 10.30
N ASP A 44 7.70 -8.44 10.97
CA ASP A 44 7.71 -7.77 12.27
C ASP A 44 7.87 -6.26 12.06
N VAL A 45 6.75 -5.53 12.00
CA VAL A 45 6.77 -4.07 11.82
C VAL A 45 7.02 -3.39 13.16
N GLN A 46 8.13 -2.66 13.27
CA GLN A 46 8.54 -1.93 14.48
C GLN A 46 8.34 -0.42 14.36
N GLY A 47 8.19 0.11 13.13
CA GLY A 47 7.96 1.52 12.92
C GLY A 47 7.90 1.88 11.45
N ALA A 48 7.52 3.11 11.19
CA ALA A 48 7.71 3.75 9.90
C ALA A 48 8.00 5.24 10.12
N GLU A 49 8.69 5.85 9.19
CA GLU A 49 9.00 7.28 9.23
C GLU A 49 8.90 7.87 7.84
N VAL A 50 8.62 9.17 7.79
CA VAL A 50 8.58 9.95 6.56
C VAL A 50 9.65 11.03 6.60
N HIS A 51 10.40 11.19 5.52
CA HIS A 51 11.38 12.27 5.39
C HIS A 51 10.72 13.48 4.76
N VAL A 52 10.59 14.56 5.54
CA VAL A 52 10.05 15.84 5.09
C VAL A 52 11.22 16.78 4.79
N ASN A 53 11.34 17.19 3.53
CA ASN A 53 12.23 18.27 3.13
C ASN A 53 11.50 19.59 3.37
N LYS A 54 12.26 20.58 3.78
CA LYS A 54 11.78 21.76 4.44
C LYS A 54 11.39 22.92 3.53
N ASP A 55 10.32 23.67 3.98
CA ASP A 55 10.17 25.10 3.72
C ASP A 55 10.41 25.99 4.98
N THR A 56 10.45 25.42 6.20
CA THR A 56 10.64 26.18 7.45
C THR A 56 11.53 25.46 8.46
N ALA A 57 12.18 26.22 9.35
CA ALA A 57 13.33 25.81 10.17
C ALA A 57 13.14 24.62 11.13
N ASN A 58 11.93 24.19 11.45
CA ASN A 58 11.65 23.31 12.58
C ASN A 58 11.10 21.92 12.25
N SER A 59 10.97 21.51 10.98
CA SER A 59 10.32 20.25 10.61
C SER A 59 11.03 19.43 9.54
N ALA A 60 12.31 19.72 9.28
CA ALA A 60 13.12 18.94 8.33
C ALA A 60 13.58 17.61 8.93
N GLY A 61 13.66 16.55 8.10
CA GLY A 61 14.21 15.26 8.47
C GLY A 61 13.16 14.17 8.65
N TRP A 62 13.57 13.09 9.31
CA TRP A 62 12.72 11.94 9.54
C TRP A 62 11.69 12.23 10.64
N GLN A 63 10.41 12.13 10.28
CA GLN A 63 9.28 12.27 11.18
C GLN A 63 8.66 10.89 11.42
N PRO A 64 8.48 10.45 12.68
CA PRO A 64 7.87 9.16 12.96
C PRO A 64 6.39 9.15 12.56
N LEU A 65 5.96 8.04 11.95
CA LEU A 65 4.54 7.75 11.78
C LEU A 65 4.03 6.97 13.00
N ALA A 66 2.84 7.33 13.47
CA ALA A 66 2.16 6.59 14.53
C ALA A 66 1.61 5.27 13.96
N VAL A 67 2.49 4.27 13.80
CA VAL A 67 2.12 2.95 13.27
C VAL A 67 1.77 1.97 14.37
N ARG A 68 0.90 1.01 14.05
CA ARG A 68 0.62 -0.14 14.89
C ARG A 68 1.77 -1.14 14.73
N VAL A 69 2.66 -1.20 15.72
CA VAL A 69 3.75 -2.20 15.75
C VAL A 69 3.18 -3.59 15.94
N GLY A 70 3.80 -4.61 15.33
CA GLY A 70 3.36 -5.99 15.46
C GLY A 70 3.73 -6.87 14.28
N LEU A 71 3.22 -8.10 14.34
CA LEU A 71 3.45 -9.14 13.34
C LEU A 71 2.31 -9.10 12.31
N TYR A 72 2.67 -9.03 11.03
CA TYR A 72 1.72 -9.00 9.92
C TYR A 72 1.98 -10.17 8.98
N ASP A 73 0.98 -11.03 8.78
CA ASP A 73 1.00 -12.04 7.71
C ASP A 73 0.61 -11.34 6.40
N VAL A 74 1.63 -10.98 5.62
CA VAL A 74 1.42 -10.17 4.41
C VAL A 74 0.65 -10.92 3.34
N LEU A 75 0.73 -12.26 3.27
CA LEU A 75 0.00 -13.04 2.27
C LEU A 75 -1.53 -12.95 2.43
N LYS A 76 -2.02 -12.52 3.60
CA LYS A 76 -3.44 -12.23 3.82
C LYS A 76 -3.88 -10.87 3.27
N LEU A 77 -2.94 -10.04 2.87
CA LEU A 77 -3.15 -8.67 2.40
C LEU A 77 -3.05 -8.58 0.87
N ASN A 78 -3.52 -9.57 0.16
CA ASN A 78 -3.52 -9.62 -1.31
C ASN A 78 -4.91 -9.35 -1.89
N ASN A 79 -4.99 -9.27 -3.22
CA ASN A 79 -6.25 -9.11 -3.97
C ASN A 79 -7.04 -7.85 -3.58
N GLY A 80 -6.34 -6.73 -3.38
CA GLY A 80 -6.96 -5.46 -3.00
C GLY A 80 -7.26 -5.34 -1.51
N ILE A 81 -6.91 -6.34 -0.70
CA ILE A 81 -6.98 -6.26 0.75
C ILE A 81 -5.73 -5.53 1.25
N ASP A 82 -5.94 -4.58 2.13
CA ASP A 82 -4.86 -3.86 2.82
C ASP A 82 -5.17 -3.73 4.32
N THR A 83 -4.16 -3.38 5.11
CA THR A 83 -4.35 -3.00 6.51
C THR A 83 -3.72 -1.65 6.79
N LEU A 84 -4.39 -0.83 7.60
CA LEU A 84 -3.85 0.45 8.04
C LEU A 84 -2.72 0.19 9.04
N LEU A 85 -1.49 0.53 8.66
CA LEU A 85 -0.35 0.54 9.58
C LEU A 85 -0.46 1.72 10.55
N GLY A 86 -0.76 2.91 10.05
CA GLY A 86 -0.90 4.08 10.89
C GLY A 86 -1.29 5.33 10.13
N THR A 87 -1.72 6.34 10.88
CA THR A 87 -2.08 7.67 10.40
C THR A 87 -1.24 8.70 11.12
N THR A 88 -0.71 9.68 10.41
CA THR A 88 0.01 10.79 11.03
C THR A 88 -0.34 12.12 10.37
N THR A 89 -0.26 13.19 11.17
CA THR A 89 -0.40 14.56 10.70
C THR A 89 0.99 15.13 10.45
N LEU A 90 1.21 15.63 9.23
CA LEU A 90 2.50 16.15 8.78
C LEU A 90 2.41 17.66 8.56
N PRO A 91 3.47 18.40 8.89
CA PRO A 91 3.60 19.79 8.47
C PRO A 91 3.65 19.86 6.94
N LEU A 92 3.27 21.01 6.38
CA LEU A 92 3.40 21.24 4.95
C LEU A 92 4.89 21.26 4.55
N GLY A 93 5.19 20.74 3.37
CA GLY A 93 6.53 20.62 2.82
C GLY A 93 6.60 19.56 1.75
N ASP A 94 7.78 19.30 1.25
CA ASP A 94 8.03 18.24 0.27
C ASP A 94 8.46 16.96 1.00
N VAL A 95 7.68 15.90 0.85
CA VAL A 95 8.09 14.57 1.27
C VAL A 95 8.97 13.95 0.18
N SER A 96 10.10 13.37 0.57
CA SER A 96 11.02 12.71 -0.36
C SER A 96 11.03 11.19 -0.23
N GLU A 97 10.89 10.68 0.99
CA GLU A 97 11.02 9.24 1.27
C GLU A 97 10.09 8.81 2.40
N ILE A 98 9.69 7.54 2.35
CA ILE A 98 9.10 6.81 3.48
C ILE A 98 10.04 5.65 3.80
N ARG A 99 10.27 5.34 5.08
CA ARG A 99 10.99 4.14 5.48
C ARG A 99 10.14 3.26 6.41
N LEU A 100 10.23 1.95 6.18
CA LEU A 100 9.65 0.92 7.04
C LEU A 100 10.74 0.31 7.90
N ILE A 101 10.52 0.21 9.20
CA ILE A 101 11.45 -0.38 10.16
C ILE A 101 10.92 -1.76 10.53
N LEU A 102 11.71 -2.80 10.25
CA LEU A 102 11.40 -4.17 10.60
C LEU A 102 12.20 -4.61 11.82
N GLY A 103 11.57 -5.42 12.66
CA GLY A 103 12.20 -6.11 13.78
C GLY A 103 12.85 -7.44 13.36
N THR A 104 13.08 -8.29 14.33
CA THR A 104 13.79 -9.57 14.14
C THR A 104 12.89 -10.79 14.07
N ASN A 105 11.59 -10.65 14.39
CA ASN A 105 10.65 -11.78 14.49
C ASN A 105 9.95 -12.06 13.15
N ASN A 106 10.71 -12.01 12.05
CA ASN A 106 10.18 -12.32 10.72
C ASN A 106 10.24 -13.83 10.47
N SER A 107 9.23 -14.37 9.78
CA SER A 107 9.20 -15.81 9.47
C SER A 107 8.47 -16.11 8.18
N VAL A 108 8.80 -17.27 7.59
CA VAL A 108 8.07 -17.87 6.47
C VAL A 108 7.60 -19.26 6.85
N LYS A 109 6.38 -19.62 6.44
CA LYS A 109 5.82 -20.97 6.66
C LYS A 109 5.80 -21.75 5.35
N VAL A 110 6.41 -22.94 5.38
CA VAL A 110 6.51 -23.86 4.24
C VAL A 110 6.32 -25.30 4.72
N GLY A 111 5.42 -26.04 4.09
CA GLY A 111 5.15 -27.44 4.44
C GLY A 111 4.72 -27.63 5.90
N GLY A 112 3.93 -26.68 6.44
CA GLY A 112 3.48 -26.69 7.84
C GLY A 112 4.52 -26.21 8.87
N VAL A 113 5.80 -25.99 8.47
CA VAL A 113 6.91 -25.59 9.34
C VAL A 113 7.21 -24.10 9.16
N SER A 114 7.41 -23.40 10.28
CA SER A 114 7.83 -21.98 10.27
C SER A 114 9.35 -21.88 10.39
N PHE A 115 9.95 -21.11 9.49
CA PHE A 115 11.38 -20.81 9.45
C PHE A 115 11.61 -19.34 9.72
N PRO A 116 12.62 -18.98 10.53
CA PRO A 116 12.96 -17.59 10.76
C PRO A 116 13.51 -16.95 9.46
N LEU A 117 13.15 -15.68 9.25
CA LEU A 117 13.67 -14.87 8.17
C LEU A 117 14.63 -13.82 8.72
N THR A 118 15.89 -13.89 8.31
CA THR A 118 16.86 -12.84 8.65
C THR A 118 16.84 -11.74 7.60
N VAL A 119 16.72 -10.50 8.07
CA VAL A 119 16.87 -9.30 7.23
C VAL A 119 18.34 -8.93 7.17
N ALA A 120 18.85 -8.55 5.99
CA ALA A 120 20.23 -8.12 5.84
C ALA A 120 20.54 -6.93 6.77
N SER A 121 21.76 -6.86 7.30
CA SER A 121 22.17 -5.83 8.26
C SER A 121 22.06 -4.39 7.72
N ALA A 122 22.20 -4.21 6.40
CA ALA A 122 22.01 -2.92 5.73
C ALA A 122 20.57 -2.38 5.85
N ASP A 123 19.58 -3.26 6.03
CA ASP A 123 18.17 -2.91 6.10
C ASP A 123 17.69 -2.64 7.56
N LYS A 124 18.58 -2.79 8.55
CA LYS A 124 18.27 -2.53 9.97
C LYS A 124 17.97 -1.07 10.28
N SER A 125 18.47 -0.14 9.47
CA SER A 125 18.18 1.30 9.59
C SER A 125 16.83 1.70 9.00
N GLY A 126 16.07 0.73 8.49
CA GLY A 126 14.80 0.90 7.80
C GLY A 126 14.92 0.84 6.28
N LEU A 127 13.89 0.27 5.67
CA LEU A 127 13.75 0.10 4.23
C LEU A 127 13.24 1.39 3.62
N LYS A 128 14.10 2.11 2.90
CA LYS A 128 13.79 3.42 2.33
C LYS A 128 13.14 3.28 0.95
N LEU A 129 12.06 4.01 0.75
CA LEU A 129 11.32 4.08 -0.50
C LEU A 129 11.13 5.53 -0.91
N LYS A 130 11.37 5.85 -2.17
CA LYS A 130 11.09 7.17 -2.71
C LYS A 130 9.59 7.45 -2.72
N PHE A 131 9.23 8.61 -2.21
CA PHE A 131 7.86 9.11 -2.20
C PHE A 131 7.87 10.63 -2.33
N GLU A 132 8.02 11.11 -3.56
CA GLU A 132 8.14 12.54 -3.84
C GLU A 132 6.75 13.18 -3.93
N LYS A 133 6.38 13.93 -2.89
CA LYS A 133 5.08 14.60 -2.77
C LYS A 133 5.21 15.96 -2.11
N LYS A 134 4.58 16.96 -2.71
CA LYS A 134 4.30 18.22 -2.05
C LYS A 134 3.00 18.11 -1.27
N LEU A 135 3.07 18.27 0.04
CA LEU A 135 1.90 18.18 0.91
C LEU A 135 1.04 19.44 0.80
N VAL A 136 -0.25 19.24 0.65
CA VAL A 136 -1.26 20.31 0.56
C VAL A 136 -2.12 20.30 1.81
N ALA A 137 -2.36 21.48 2.37
CA ALA A 137 -3.16 21.67 3.58
C ALA A 137 -4.55 21.05 3.47
N GLY A 138 -4.96 20.30 4.49
CA GLY A 138 -6.27 19.65 4.56
C GLY A 138 -6.42 18.41 3.67
N VAL A 139 -5.36 18.01 2.93
CA VAL A 139 -5.40 16.81 2.10
C VAL A 139 -4.97 15.58 2.90
N SER A 140 -5.71 14.47 2.75
CA SER A 140 -5.35 13.16 3.25
C SER A 140 -4.73 12.33 2.13
N TYR A 141 -3.50 11.90 2.33
CA TYR A 141 -2.73 11.05 1.41
C TYR A 141 -2.82 9.60 1.86
N LYS A 142 -3.56 8.78 1.12
CA LYS A 142 -3.58 7.32 1.30
C LYS A 142 -2.44 6.70 0.50
N VAL A 143 -1.44 6.18 1.20
CA VAL A 143 -0.25 5.56 0.62
C VAL A 143 -0.25 4.07 0.92
N SER A 144 -0.23 3.25 -0.12
CA SER A 144 -0.12 1.80 -0.01
C SER A 144 1.34 1.38 -0.17
N LEU A 145 1.83 0.66 0.83
CA LEU A 145 3.12 -0.01 0.84
C LEU A 145 2.88 -1.47 0.48
N ASP A 146 3.32 -1.86 -0.70
CA ASP A 146 3.19 -3.21 -1.25
C ASP A 146 4.48 -3.98 -0.98
N PHE A 147 4.36 -5.06 -0.21
CA PHE A 147 5.46 -5.96 0.11
C PHE A 147 5.42 -7.15 -0.86
N ASP A 148 6.33 -7.22 -1.82
CA ASP A 148 6.39 -8.34 -2.76
C ASP A 148 7.03 -9.56 -2.09
N ALA A 149 6.21 -10.38 -1.42
CA ALA A 149 6.68 -11.56 -0.69
C ALA A 149 7.39 -12.57 -1.59
N ALA A 150 6.89 -12.76 -2.82
CA ALA A 150 7.47 -13.71 -3.77
C ALA A 150 8.90 -13.35 -4.17
N LYS A 151 9.18 -12.07 -4.37
CA LYS A 151 10.52 -11.58 -4.74
C LYS A 151 11.41 -11.33 -3.53
N SER A 152 10.81 -11.10 -2.35
CA SER A 152 11.55 -10.77 -1.13
C SER A 152 12.22 -11.97 -0.47
N ILE A 153 11.69 -13.18 -0.64
CA ILE A 153 12.14 -14.36 0.08
C ILE A 153 12.90 -15.30 -0.85
N LYS A 154 14.10 -15.70 -0.42
CA LYS A 154 14.93 -16.67 -1.11
C LYS A 154 15.17 -17.87 -0.23
N GLU A 155 14.94 -19.06 -0.77
CA GLU A 155 15.40 -20.32 -0.22
C GLU A 155 16.91 -20.41 -0.44
N VAL A 156 17.68 -20.53 0.66
CA VAL A 156 19.14 -20.63 0.62
C VAL A 156 19.58 -22.08 0.68
N LYS A 157 18.94 -22.86 1.58
CA LYS A 157 19.14 -24.30 1.68
C LYS A 157 17.77 -24.96 1.66
N LYS A 158 17.57 -25.82 0.66
CA LYS A 158 16.27 -26.44 0.33
C LYS A 158 15.57 -26.99 1.58
N GLY A 159 14.37 -26.44 1.87
CA GLY A 159 13.54 -26.83 3.00
C GLY A 159 14.11 -26.56 4.39
N VAL A 160 15.19 -25.76 4.53
CA VAL A 160 15.89 -25.58 5.81
C VAL A 160 16.19 -24.13 6.15
N GLU A 161 16.64 -23.33 5.16
CA GLU A 161 17.07 -21.95 5.40
C GLU A 161 16.49 -20.98 4.37
N TYR A 162 15.91 -19.90 4.89
CA TYR A 162 15.31 -18.83 4.10
C TYR A 162 15.90 -17.50 4.51
N LYS A 163 16.14 -16.61 3.54
CA LYS A 163 16.58 -15.22 3.76
C LYS A 163 15.62 -14.26 3.14
N MET A 164 15.45 -13.10 3.79
CA MET A 164 14.62 -12.02 3.31
C MET A 164 15.50 -10.86 2.83
N LYS A 165 15.29 -10.47 1.55
CA LYS A 165 15.72 -9.19 1.00
C LYS A 165 14.45 -8.45 0.59
N PRO A 166 13.92 -7.58 1.46
CA PRO A 166 12.64 -6.95 1.23
C PRO A 166 12.60 -6.18 -0.08
N ILE A 167 11.61 -6.47 -0.91
CA ILE A 167 11.27 -5.74 -2.12
C ILE A 167 9.90 -5.11 -1.89
N LEU A 168 9.88 -3.78 -1.89
CA LEU A 168 8.72 -2.97 -1.58
C LEU A 168 8.51 -1.93 -2.67
N ARG A 169 7.26 -1.54 -2.86
CA ARG A 169 6.90 -0.37 -3.68
C ARG A 169 5.83 0.45 -2.97
N LEU A 170 5.77 1.73 -3.31
CA LEU A 170 4.71 2.63 -2.87
C LEU A 170 3.81 2.98 -4.05
N PHE A 171 2.52 3.07 -3.79
CA PHE A 171 1.56 3.61 -4.74
C PHE A 171 0.41 4.32 -4.01
N THR A 172 -0.31 5.16 -4.75
CA THR A 172 -1.53 5.84 -4.27
C THR A 172 -2.65 5.63 -5.28
N ASP A 173 -3.88 5.49 -4.82
CA ASP A 173 -5.04 5.35 -5.73
C ASP A 173 -5.24 6.60 -6.59
N ALA A 174 -4.80 7.76 -6.12
CA ALA A 174 -4.90 9.03 -6.85
C ALA A 174 -3.96 9.12 -8.06
N GLU A 175 -2.84 8.39 -8.06
CA GLU A 175 -1.80 8.47 -9.10
C GLU A 175 -1.58 7.16 -9.83
N ASN A 176 -2.26 6.11 -9.39
CA ASN A 176 -2.19 4.78 -9.99
C ASN A 176 -3.60 4.30 -10.35
N GLY A 177 -3.68 3.44 -11.33
CA GLY A 177 -4.89 2.74 -11.68
C GLY A 177 -4.86 1.29 -11.19
N SER A 178 -5.94 0.57 -11.46
CA SER A 178 -6.06 -0.85 -11.17
C SER A 178 -6.78 -1.60 -12.29
N ILE A 179 -6.56 -2.90 -12.36
CA ILE A 179 -7.31 -3.82 -13.23
C ILE A 179 -8.12 -4.76 -12.34
N ARG A 180 -9.39 -4.94 -12.69
CA ARG A 180 -10.29 -5.89 -12.03
C ARG A 180 -10.83 -6.88 -13.05
N GLY A 181 -10.96 -8.13 -12.65
CA GLY A 181 -11.49 -9.18 -13.51
C GLY A 181 -11.84 -10.43 -12.71
N GLU A 182 -12.14 -11.48 -13.45
CA GLU A 182 -12.50 -12.78 -12.90
C GLU A 182 -11.77 -13.88 -13.66
N VAL A 183 -11.23 -14.85 -12.95
CA VAL A 183 -10.76 -16.12 -13.50
C VAL A 183 -11.89 -17.12 -13.36
N ALA A 184 -12.41 -17.63 -14.49
CA ALA A 184 -13.53 -18.56 -14.51
C ALA A 184 -13.10 -19.94 -15.03
N GLY A 185 -13.65 -21.00 -14.43
CA GLY A 185 -13.40 -22.38 -14.85
C GLY A 185 -12.06 -22.96 -14.44
N ALA A 186 -11.20 -22.23 -13.72
CA ALA A 186 -9.94 -22.77 -13.22
C ALA A 186 -10.19 -23.78 -12.10
N THR A 187 -9.68 -24.99 -12.25
CA THR A 187 -9.70 -26.06 -11.24
C THR A 187 -8.40 -26.14 -10.44
N CYS A 188 -7.40 -25.35 -10.82
CA CYS A 188 -6.08 -25.29 -10.22
C CYS A 188 -5.86 -23.96 -9.50
N LYS A 189 -4.95 -23.95 -8.54
CA LYS A 189 -4.47 -22.70 -7.94
C LYS A 189 -3.89 -21.80 -9.04
N THR A 190 -4.35 -20.57 -9.10
CA THR A 190 -4.02 -19.63 -10.18
C THR A 190 -3.48 -18.34 -9.59
N VAL A 191 -2.48 -17.76 -10.26
CA VAL A 191 -1.96 -16.41 -9.98
C VAL A 191 -2.21 -15.54 -11.20
N VAL A 192 -2.68 -14.31 -10.98
CA VAL A 192 -2.90 -13.33 -12.06
C VAL A 192 -1.83 -12.26 -11.98
N TYR A 193 -1.20 -11.97 -13.11
CA TYR A 193 -0.10 -11.01 -13.25
C TYR A 193 -0.49 -9.86 -14.18
N ALA A 194 -0.08 -8.63 -13.85
CA ALA A 194 -0.03 -7.51 -14.79
C ALA A 194 1.40 -7.38 -15.34
N ILE A 195 1.54 -7.48 -16.65
CA ILE A 195 2.81 -7.49 -17.36
C ILE A 195 2.84 -6.31 -18.34
N GLN A 196 3.94 -5.57 -18.34
CA GLN A 196 4.21 -4.52 -19.33
C GLN A 196 5.58 -4.77 -19.96
N GLY A 197 5.61 -5.01 -21.27
CA GLY A 197 6.82 -5.49 -21.93
C GLY A 197 7.24 -6.85 -21.39
N THR A 198 8.41 -6.91 -20.76
CA THR A 198 8.97 -8.11 -20.10
C THR A 198 8.76 -8.10 -18.58
N ASP A 199 8.30 -6.98 -18.04
CA ASP A 199 8.27 -6.76 -16.58
C ASP A 199 6.93 -7.14 -15.98
N THR A 200 6.97 -7.98 -14.96
CA THR A 200 5.83 -8.25 -14.08
C THR A 200 5.78 -7.19 -12.99
N LEU A 201 4.76 -6.33 -13.05
CA LEU A 201 4.64 -5.16 -12.17
C LEU A 201 3.88 -5.46 -10.88
N THR A 202 2.82 -6.27 -10.98
CA THR A 202 2.04 -6.69 -9.82
C THR A 202 1.36 -8.03 -10.10
N ALA A 203 0.94 -8.69 -9.04
CA ALA A 203 0.23 -9.96 -9.13
C ALA A 203 -0.87 -10.04 -8.06
N SER A 204 -1.78 -10.98 -8.21
CA SER A 204 -2.88 -11.24 -7.26
C SER A 204 -3.30 -12.71 -7.31
N PHE A 205 -3.69 -13.27 -6.16
CA PHE A 205 -4.46 -14.50 -6.13
C PHE A 205 -5.94 -14.18 -6.33
N PRO A 206 -6.65 -14.86 -7.25
CA PRO A 206 -8.10 -14.76 -7.31
C PRO A 206 -8.74 -15.22 -6.00
N SER A 207 -9.85 -14.60 -5.64
CA SER A 207 -10.69 -15.05 -4.52
C SER A 207 -11.31 -16.43 -4.81
N SER A 208 -12.00 -17.01 -3.84
CA SER A 208 -12.73 -18.28 -4.00
C SER A 208 -13.79 -18.25 -5.10
N VAL A 209 -14.28 -17.08 -5.47
CA VAL A 209 -15.21 -16.86 -6.60
C VAL A 209 -14.52 -16.43 -7.89
N GLY A 210 -13.19 -16.46 -7.93
CA GLY A 210 -12.39 -16.13 -9.10
C GLY A 210 -12.07 -14.64 -9.28
N SER A 211 -12.63 -13.73 -8.48
CA SER A 211 -12.39 -12.29 -8.63
C SER A 211 -10.96 -11.90 -8.26
N PHE A 212 -10.36 -11.02 -9.04
CA PHE A 212 -9.02 -10.49 -8.78
C PHE A 212 -8.93 -8.97 -8.97
N VAL A 213 -7.96 -8.38 -8.27
CA VAL A 213 -7.58 -6.96 -8.39
C VAL A 213 -6.06 -6.84 -8.50
N LEU A 214 -5.59 -6.12 -9.51
CA LEU A 214 -4.18 -5.76 -9.73
C LEU A 214 -4.05 -4.26 -9.53
N GLN A 215 -3.36 -3.84 -8.46
CA GLN A 215 -3.29 -2.44 -8.01
C GLN A 215 -1.92 -1.80 -8.27
N GLY A 216 -1.86 -0.48 -8.14
CA GLY A 216 -0.62 0.28 -8.22
C GLY A 216 -0.02 0.29 -9.62
N LEU A 217 -0.85 0.34 -10.66
CA LEU A 217 -0.43 0.37 -12.04
C LEU A 217 -0.40 1.80 -12.57
N ASN A 218 0.65 2.15 -13.28
CA ASN A 218 0.74 3.42 -13.99
C ASN A 218 -0.20 3.42 -15.21
N THR A 219 -0.50 4.60 -15.75
CA THR A 219 -1.19 4.69 -17.04
C THR A 219 -0.39 3.94 -18.11
N GLY A 220 -1.06 3.08 -18.84
CA GLY A 220 -0.42 2.26 -19.86
C GLY A 220 -1.29 1.12 -20.37
N THR A 221 -0.67 0.27 -21.18
CA THR A 221 -1.29 -0.93 -21.74
C THR A 221 -0.57 -2.16 -21.19
N TYR A 222 -1.34 -3.13 -20.76
CA TYR A 222 -0.84 -4.31 -20.06
C TYR A 222 -1.33 -5.60 -20.71
N ARG A 223 -0.52 -6.66 -20.57
CA ARG A 223 -0.98 -8.03 -20.64
C ARG A 223 -1.39 -8.47 -19.26
N VAL A 224 -2.58 -9.04 -19.13
CA VAL A 224 -3.01 -9.72 -17.88
C VAL A 224 -2.91 -11.23 -18.12
N SER A 225 -2.08 -11.91 -17.36
CA SER A 225 -1.80 -13.33 -17.51
C SER A 225 -2.25 -14.09 -16.27
N ALA A 226 -3.13 -15.05 -16.43
CA ALA A 226 -3.54 -15.99 -15.40
C ALA A 226 -2.77 -17.30 -15.57
N VAL A 227 -1.90 -17.61 -14.62
CA VAL A 227 -1.02 -18.78 -14.63
C VAL A 227 -1.55 -19.79 -13.60
N GLY A 228 -2.05 -20.92 -14.07
CA GLY A 228 -2.48 -22.03 -13.23
C GLY A 228 -1.32 -22.96 -12.90
N GLU A 229 -1.35 -23.57 -11.71
CA GLU A 229 -0.47 -24.70 -11.41
C GLU A 229 -0.79 -25.87 -12.34
N SER A 230 0.23 -26.72 -12.66
CA SER A 230 0.02 -27.91 -13.48
C SER A 230 -1.10 -28.80 -12.92
N PRO A 231 -2.05 -29.29 -13.76
CA PRO A 231 -2.01 -29.34 -15.22
C PRO A 231 -2.68 -28.15 -15.95
N CYS A 232 -3.05 -27.07 -15.25
CA CYS A 232 -3.74 -25.97 -15.88
C CYS A 232 -2.80 -25.12 -16.77
N ALA A 233 -3.32 -24.74 -17.94
CA ALA A 233 -2.58 -23.90 -18.88
C ALA A 233 -2.58 -22.42 -18.46
N THR A 234 -1.60 -21.66 -18.94
CA THR A 234 -1.62 -20.20 -18.84
C THR A 234 -2.60 -19.61 -19.82
N LYS A 235 -3.42 -18.67 -19.36
CA LYS A 235 -4.32 -17.85 -20.16
C LYS A 235 -3.94 -16.39 -20.02
N PHE A 236 -4.17 -15.58 -21.07
CA PHE A 236 -3.86 -14.16 -21.00
C PHE A 236 -4.83 -13.32 -21.86
N VAL A 237 -4.90 -12.04 -21.52
CA VAL A 237 -5.59 -11.00 -22.26
C VAL A 237 -4.61 -9.85 -22.49
N ASP A 238 -4.45 -9.47 -23.75
CA ASP A 238 -3.59 -8.35 -24.15
C ASP A 238 -4.36 -7.04 -24.25
N ASN A 239 -3.61 -5.95 -24.31
CA ASN A 239 -4.13 -4.60 -24.55
C ASN A 239 -5.10 -4.07 -23.50
N VAL A 240 -4.97 -4.49 -22.24
CA VAL A 240 -5.74 -3.96 -21.14
C VAL A 240 -5.22 -2.57 -20.78
N LYS A 241 -6.04 -1.54 -21.01
CA LYS A 241 -5.66 -0.15 -20.76
C LYS A 241 -5.92 0.23 -19.30
N VAL A 242 -4.95 0.92 -18.70
CA VAL A 242 -5.05 1.48 -17.35
C VAL A 242 -4.93 2.99 -17.42
N GLU A 243 -5.78 3.70 -16.69
CA GLU A 243 -5.74 5.14 -16.48
C GLU A 243 -5.61 5.45 -14.99
N ILE A 244 -4.90 6.53 -14.68
CA ILE A 244 -4.73 7.03 -13.29
C ILE A 244 -6.09 7.24 -12.61
N GLY A 245 -6.20 6.84 -11.35
CA GLY A 245 -7.39 7.03 -10.52
C GLY A 245 -8.58 6.16 -10.92
N LYS A 246 -8.42 5.26 -11.90
CA LYS A 246 -9.51 4.42 -12.39
C LYS A 246 -9.25 2.93 -12.17
N ALA A 247 -10.35 2.19 -11.98
CA ALA A 247 -10.36 0.74 -11.99
C ALA A 247 -10.87 0.26 -13.36
N THR A 248 -9.99 -0.33 -14.17
CA THR A 248 -10.35 -0.93 -15.46
C THR A 248 -10.95 -2.30 -15.24
N SER A 249 -12.20 -2.51 -15.68
CA SER A 249 -12.83 -3.84 -15.68
C SER A 249 -12.49 -4.54 -17.00
N MET A 250 -11.81 -5.68 -16.92
CA MET A 250 -11.40 -6.45 -18.11
C MET A 250 -12.30 -7.66 -18.39
N GLY A 251 -13.30 -7.93 -17.56
CA GLY A 251 -14.17 -9.10 -17.70
C GLY A 251 -13.53 -10.39 -17.19
N LYS A 252 -13.77 -11.51 -17.90
CA LYS A 252 -13.38 -12.85 -17.46
C LYS A 252 -12.22 -13.42 -18.28
N ILE A 253 -11.30 -14.12 -17.61
CA ILE A 253 -10.32 -15.02 -18.22
C ILE A 253 -10.86 -16.44 -18.08
N GLN A 254 -11.17 -17.09 -19.16
CA GLN A 254 -11.76 -18.44 -19.18
C GLN A 254 -10.66 -19.51 -19.28
N PHE A 255 -10.64 -20.44 -18.34
CA PHE A 255 -9.79 -21.63 -18.35
C PHE A 255 -10.47 -22.81 -19.03
#